data_00a16203607f3324c607b3ed4913f89e
#
_entry.id   00a16203607f3324c607b3ed4913f89e
#
_cell.length_a   1.000
_cell.length_b   1.000
_cell.length_c   1.000
_cell.angle_alpha   90.00
_cell.angle_beta   90.00
_cell.angle_gamma   90.00
#
_symmetry.space_group_name_H-M   'P 1'
#
loop_
_entity.id
_entity.type
_entity.pdbx_description
1 polymer ?
#
loop_
_entity_poly.entity_id
_entity_poly.type
_entity_poly.pdbx_seq_one_letter_code
_entity_poly.pdbx_strand_id
1 'polypeptide(L)'
;MKKISALSTGIMAAVVFAATNSVSANPIPQGLEERLLEEGGVRRGICAVLGIDADLSLRLARESGLLVHVRDPRPGAVLDLRKQADQAGVGIRRLAAEQGGLKALPYADNTIDLIIASQANELLGQLSAAEVLRALRPEGIAIIGQRDPGSDARESSQKLEAWADRGDTKPAAWNDPSGVWIKIQKPPLKGADNWSHWEKGPDNNPVSRDQVIKAPYMTQFMANPLYIGMPSITTAAGGRTFLAVGHIAHHRREWDGLLRIIARSGYNGKVLWERKLPQGYLVHRSAFIATKETFYMIDGDRCLMLDAQTGNEQGEIRIPGVKGDW
;
A
#
# COMPACT_ATOMS: atom_id res chain seq x y z
N MET A 1 -30.45 -24.05 77.59
CA MET A 1 -31.29 -23.65 76.48
C MET A 1 -31.16 -22.16 76.28
N LYS A 2 -30.32 -21.70 75.33
CA LYS A 2 -30.27 -20.30 74.87
C LYS A 2 -30.08 -20.31 73.37
N LYS A 3 -31.08 -19.76 72.67
CA LYS A 3 -31.09 -19.57 71.21
C LYS A 3 -30.17 -18.42 70.87
N ILE A 4 -29.25 -18.64 69.96
CA ILE A 4 -28.38 -17.60 69.29
C ILE A 4 -28.98 -17.32 67.91
N SER A 5 -29.45 -16.11 67.76
CA SER A 5 -29.97 -15.56 66.52
C SER A 5 -28.80 -15.08 65.71
N ALA A 6 -28.60 -15.59 64.46
CA ALA A 6 -27.61 -15.11 63.51
C ALA A 6 -28.21 -14.01 62.64
N LEU A 7 -27.66 -12.80 62.73
CA LEU A 7 -27.93 -11.70 61.77
C LEU A 7 -27.11 -11.94 60.51
N SER A 8 -27.79 -12.11 59.40
CA SER A 8 -27.20 -12.15 58.08
C SER A 8 -27.12 -10.71 57.52
N THR A 9 -25.91 -10.17 57.42
CA THR A 9 -25.69 -8.90 56.77
C THR A 9 -25.43 -9.15 55.29
N GLY A 10 -26.42 -8.88 54.47
CA GLY A 10 -26.28 -8.95 53.00
C GLY A 10 -25.50 -7.74 52.48
N ILE A 11 -24.31 -7.98 51.93
CA ILE A 11 -23.59 -6.99 51.17
C ILE A 11 -24.11 -7.00 49.73
N MET A 12 -24.83 -5.93 49.39
CA MET A 12 -25.30 -5.69 48.02
C MET A 12 -24.15 -5.10 47.22
N ALA A 13 -23.48 -5.90 46.41
CA ALA A 13 -22.49 -5.42 45.47
C ALA A 13 -23.18 -4.71 44.30
N ALA A 14 -23.09 -3.39 44.26
CA ALA A 14 -23.53 -2.61 43.10
C ALA A 14 -22.55 -2.84 41.94
N VAL A 15 -22.96 -3.62 40.96
CA VAL A 15 -22.23 -3.74 39.69
C VAL A 15 -22.50 -2.46 38.90
N VAL A 16 -21.51 -1.57 38.87
CA VAL A 16 -21.54 -0.43 37.99
C VAL A 16 -21.24 -0.94 36.56
N PHE A 17 -22.26 -1.07 35.76
CA PHE A 17 -22.08 -1.22 34.32
C PHE A 17 -21.52 0.11 33.76
N ALA A 18 -20.22 0.16 33.51
CA ALA A 18 -19.69 1.18 32.68
C ALA A 18 -20.26 0.97 31.27
N ALA A 19 -21.14 1.85 30.85
CA ALA A 19 -21.61 1.91 29.47
C ALA A 19 -20.39 2.24 28.60
N THR A 20 -19.84 1.24 27.94
CA THR A 20 -18.93 1.45 26.85
C THR A 20 -19.76 2.05 25.72
N ASN A 21 -19.58 3.35 25.48
CA ASN A 21 -20.04 3.99 24.27
C ASN A 21 -19.33 3.32 23.09
N SER A 22 -19.87 2.23 22.59
CA SER A 22 -19.57 1.74 21.26
C SER A 22 -20.14 2.80 20.31
N VAL A 23 -19.27 3.59 19.71
CA VAL A 23 -19.64 4.41 18.56
C VAL A 23 -20.10 3.41 17.51
N SER A 24 -21.40 3.24 17.40
CA SER A 24 -22.05 2.48 16.34
C SER A 24 -21.83 3.27 15.06
N ALA A 25 -20.71 3.01 14.39
CA ALA A 25 -20.50 3.53 13.06
C ALA A 25 -21.60 2.94 12.16
N ASN A 26 -22.34 3.77 11.46
CA ASN A 26 -23.25 3.32 10.42
C ASN A 26 -22.49 2.36 9.48
N PRO A 27 -23.13 1.27 9.04
CA PRO A 27 -22.48 0.34 8.11
C PRO A 27 -21.99 1.11 6.89
N ILE A 28 -20.81 0.74 6.38
CA ILE A 28 -20.30 1.43 5.19
C ILE A 28 -21.22 1.15 4.00
N PRO A 29 -21.42 2.15 3.11
CA PRO A 29 -22.14 1.93 1.86
C PRO A 29 -21.50 0.78 1.08
N GLN A 30 -22.32 -0.03 0.44
CA GLN A 30 -21.82 -1.12 -0.39
C GLN A 30 -20.96 -0.55 -1.53
N GLY A 31 -19.75 -1.10 -1.72
CA GLY A 31 -18.84 -0.70 -2.78
C GLY A 31 -17.97 0.52 -2.47
N LEU A 32 -18.02 1.07 -1.24
CA LEU A 32 -17.14 2.18 -0.87
C LEU A 32 -15.66 1.78 -0.96
N GLU A 33 -15.29 0.61 -0.45
CA GLU A 33 -13.93 0.08 -0.52
C GLU A 33 -13.43 -0.02 -1.97
N GLU A 34 -14.27 -0.52 -2.87
CA GLU A 34 -13.94 -0.65 -4.30
C GLU A 34 -13.72 0.73 -4.92
N ARG A 35 -14.60 1.68 -4.65
CA ARG A 35 -14.44 3.04 -5.14
C ARG A 35 -13.16 3.71 -4.62
N LEU A 36 -12.84 3.55 -3.34
CA LEU A 36 -11.59 4.10 -2.78
C LEU A 36 -10.35 3.45 -3.38
N LEU A 37 -10.41 2.15 -3.73
CA LEU A 37 -9.34 1.45 -4.44
C LEU A 37 -9.21 1.94 -5.88
N GLU A 38 -10.32 2.19 -6.59
CA GLU A 38 -10.32 2.75 -7.94
C GLU A 38 -9.76 4.18 -7.95
N GLU A 39 -10.22 5.04 -7.07
CA GLU A 39 -9.71 6.41 -6.94
C GLU A 39 -8.24 6.44 -6.50
N GLY A 40 -7.83 5.50 -5.66
CA GLY A 40 -6.45 5.32 -5.24
C GLY A 40 -5.54 4.74 -6.32
N GLY A 41 -6.10 4.04 -7.31
CA GLY A 41 -5.35 3.38 -8.38
C GLY A 41 -4.37 2.32 -7.86
N VAL A 42 -4.55 1.82 -6.63
CA VAL A 42 -3.62 0.90 -5.97
C VAL A 42 -4.39 -0.27 -5.37
N ARG A 43 -4.15 -1.47 -5.89
CA ARG A 43 -4.73 -2.72 -5.38
C ARG A 43 -3.73 -3.62 -4.65
N ARG A 44 -2.43 -3.31 -4.74
CA ARG A 44 -1.34 -4.00 -4.02
C ARG A 44 -0.32 -2.96 -3.56
N GLY A 45 0.17 -3.10 -2.35
CA GLY A 45 1.07 -2.14 -1.73
C GLY A 45 0.82 -2.05 -0.23
N ILE A 46 1.16 -0.91 0.35
CA ILE A 46 0.90 -0.59 1.76
C ILE A 46 -0.16 0.51 1.82
N CYS A 47 -1.26 0.23 2.51
CA CYS A 47 -2.32 1.20 2.79
C CYS A 47 -2.30 1.58 4.28
N ALA A 48 -2.20 2.86 4.58
CA ALA A 48 -2.40 3.37 5.93
C ALA A 48 -3.83 3.90 6.07
N VAL A 49 -4.57 3.37 7.04
CA VAL A 49 -5.88 3.90 7.45
C VAL A 49 -5.69 4.71 8.74
N LEU A 50 -6.02 5.98 8.67
CA LEU A 50 -5.86 6.93 9.78
C LEU A 50 -7.21 7.21 10.44
N GLY A 51 -7.30 6.87 11.73
CA GLY A 51 -8.58 6.74 12.43
C GLY A 51 -9.24 5.38 12.13
N ILE A 52 -9.81 4.75 13.16
CA ILE A 52 -10.44 3.44 12.99
C ILE A 52 -11.81 3.56 12.34
N ASP A 53 -11.89 3.02 11.14
CA ASP A 53 -13.09 2.56 10.48
C ASP A 53 -12.95 1.04 10.31
N ALA A 54 -13.50 0.28 11.23
CA ALA A 54 -13.25 -1.15 11.34
C ALA A 54 -13.76 -1.92 10.11
N ASP A 55 -14.99 -1.64 9.66
CA ASP A 55 -15.60 -2.31 8.51
C ASP A 55 -14.83 -2.00 7.23
N LEU A 56 -14.50 -0.73 6.97
CA LEU A 56 -13.69 -0.33 5.82
C LEU A 56 -12.30 -1.00 5.85
N SER A 57 -11.62 -0.99 7.00
CA SER A 57 -10.30 -1.59 7.15
C SER A 57 -10.29 -3.09 6.87
N LEU A 58 -11.31 -3.81 7.36
CA LEU A 58 -11.47 -5.24 7.15
C LEU A 58 -11.78 -5.56 5.68
N ARG A 59 -12.64 -4.79 5.02
CA ARG A 59 -12.94 -4.96 3.59
C ARG A 59 -11.71 -4.69 2.74
N LEU A 60 -11.01 -3.59 2.95
CA LEU A 60 -9.75 -3.29 2.24
C LEU A 60 -8.75 -4.45 2.37
N ALA A 61 -8.59 -5.02 3.58
CA ALA A 61 -7.69 -6.15 3.79
C ALA A 61 -8.15 -7.44 3.11
N ARG A 62 -9.45 -7.69 2.97
CA ARG A 62 -10.01 -8.91 2.35
C ARG A 62 -10.03 -8.82 0.83
N GLU A 63 -10.46 -7.68 0.29
CA GLU A 63 -10.86 -7.53 -1.11
C GLU A 63 -9.75 -6.96 -1.99
N SER A 64 -8.59 -6.64 -1.41
CA SER A 64 -7.43 -6.15 -2.15
C SER A 64 -6.17 -6.97 -1.87
N GLY A 65 -5.06 -6.65 -2.53
CA GLY A 65 -3.71 -7.16 -2.23
C GLY A 65 -2.91 -6.24 -1.28
N LEU A 66 -3.56 -5.26 -0.66
CA LEU A 66 -2.92 -4.30 0.24
C LEU A 66 -2.53 -4.93 1.58
N LEU A 67 -1.41 -4.51 2.12
CA LEU A 67 -1.12 -4.61 3.55
C LEU A 67 -1.71 -3.37 4.21
N VAL A 68 -2.74 -3.56 5.02
CA VAL A 68 -3.46 -2.46 5.68
C VAL A 68 -2.85 -2.22 7.06
N HIS A 69 -2.38 -1.01 7.33
CA HIS A 69 -1.94 -0.57 8.64
C HIS A 69 -2.89 0.52 9.16
N VAL A 70 -3.52 0.26 10.30
CA VAL A 70 -4.48 1.17 10.93
C VAL A 70 -3.82 1.87 12.11
N ARG A 71 -3.89 3.20 12.15
CA ARG A 71 -3.37 4.03 13.22
C ARG A 71 -4.47 4.83 13.90
N ASP A 72 -4.61 4.67 15.23
CA ASP A 72 -5.64 5.39 16.00
C ASP A 72 -5.14 5.67 17.42
N PRO A 73 -5.44 6.85 18.00
CA PRO A 73 -5.03 7.17 19.36
C PRO A 73 -5.79 6.37 20.45
N ARG A 74 -6.96 5.80 20.15
CA ARG A 74 -7.85 5.14 21.10
C ARG A 74 -7.46 3.67 21.33
N PRO A 75 -6.90 3.29 22.51
CA PRO A 75 -6.38 1.94 22.75
C PRO A 75 -7.47 0.86 22.69
N GLY A 76 -8.68 1.13 23.20
CA GLY A 76 -9.80 0.20 23.17
C GLY A 76 -10.23 -0.15 21.75
N ALA A 77 -10.39 0.86 20.89
CA ALA A 77 -10.76 0.68 19.49
C ALA A 77 -9.69 -0.14 18.72
N VAL A 78 -8.41 0.08 19.01
CA VAL A 78 -7.31 -0.70 18.42
C VAL A 78 -7.39 -2.18 18.83
N LEU A 79 -7.64 -2.46 20.11
CA LEU A 79 -7.77 -3.83 20.60
C LEU A 79 -8.97 -4.55 19.98
N ASP A 80 -10.09 -3.85 19.84
CA ASP A 80 -11.30 -4.42 19.25
C ASP A 80 -11.12 -4.70 17.74
N LEU A 81 -10.45 -3.79 17.01
CA LEU A 81 -10.13 -4.03 15.61
C LEU A 81 -9.17 -5.23 15.42
N ARG A 82 -8.18 -5.41 16.30
CA ARG A 82 -7.30 -6.58 16.28
C ARG A 82 -8.09 -7.88 16.44
N LYS A 83 -9.01 -7.95 17.43
CA LYS A 83 -9.88 -9.12 17.63
C LYS A 83 -10.75 -9.40 16.41
N GLN A 84 -11.35 -8.36 15.82
CA GLN A 84 -12.16 -8.49 14.61
C GLN A 84 -11.32 -8.98 13.42
N ALA A 85 -10.09 -8.47 13.25
CA ALA A 85 -9.18 -8.90 12.18
C ALA A 85 -8.77 -10.38 12.34
N ASP A 86 -8.52 -10.84 13.57
CA ASP A 86 -8.19 -12.24 13.84
C ASP A 86 -9.39 -13.15 13.56
N GLN A 87 -10.60 -12.77 14.02
CA GLN A 87 -11.85 -13.49 13.74
C GLN A 87 -12.16 -13.55 12.25
N ALA A 88 -11.79 -12.49 11.53
CA ALA A 88 -11.96 -12.37 10.09
C ALA A 88 -10.90 -13.14 9.27
N GLY A 89 -9.89 -13.72 9.91
CA GLY A 89 -8.78 -14.41 9.25
C GLY A 89 -7.81 -13.51 8.48
N VAL A 90 -7.87 -12.18 8.71
CA VAL A 90 -6.98 -11.21 8.05
C VAL A 90 -5.89 -10.68 8.98
N GLY A 91 -5.74 -11.16 10.19
CA GLY A 91 -4.82 -10.74 11.24
C GLY A 91 -3.51 -10.10 10.77
N ILE A 92 -2.52 -9.98 11.57
CA ILE A 92 -1.30 -9.18 11.36
C ILE A 92 -0.62 -9.31 9.97
N ARG A 93 -0.88 -10.40 9.25
CA ARG A 93 -0.33 -10.59 7.89
C ARG A 93 -0.98 -9.70 6.82
N ARG A 94 -2.21 -9.24 7.06
CA ARG A 94 -3.00 -8.45 6.11
C ARG A 94 -3.46 -7.14 6.69
N LEU A 95 -3.82 -7.13 8.00
CA LEU A 95 -4.23 -5.97 8.74
C LEU A 95 -3.48 -5.90 10.06
N ALA A 96 -2.72 -4.84 10.25
CA ALA A 96 -2.07 -4.50 11.50
C ALA A 96 -2.71 -3.21 12.06
N ALA A 97 -3.14 -3.22 13.32
CA ALA A 97 -3.66 -2.03 13.99
C ALA A 97 -2.73 -1.61 15.12
N GLU A 98 -2.37 -0.34 15.19
CA GLU A 98 -1.45 0.21 16.18
C GLU A 98 -2.02 1.46 16.83
N GLN A 99 -1.84 1.52 18.17
CA GLN A 99 -2.18 2.73 18.91
C GLN A 99 -1.15 3.83 18.69
N GLY A 100 -1.62 5.04 18.44
CA GLY A 100 -0.75 6.21 18.42
C GLY A 100 -1.37 7.45 17.80
N GLY A 101 -0.76 8.59 18.07
CA GLY A 101 -1.20 9.88 17.54
C GLY A 101 -0.97 10.01 16.05
N LEU A 102 -1.64 11.02 15.45
CA LEU A 102 -1.62 11.27 14.01
C LEU A 102 -0.78 12.51 13.62
N LYS A 103 -0.25 13.25 14.58
CA LYS A 103 0.62 14.41 14.32
C LYS A 103 1.95 14.04 13.68
N ALA A 104 2.48 12.86 14.05
CA ALA A 104 3.68 12.26 13.48
C ALA A 104 3.36 10.80 13.18
N LEU A 105 3.37 10.43 11.91
CA LEU A 105 3.07 9.07 11.47
C LEU A 105 4.32 8.19 11.58
N PRO A 106 4.19 6.92 12.00
CA PRO A 106 5.33 6.03 12.22
C PRO A 106 5.91 5.45 10.93
N TYR A 107 5.80 6.19 9.83
CA TYR A 107 6.28 5.76 8.53
C TYR A 107 7.53 6.54 8.13
N ALA A 108 8.46 5.86 7.49
CA ALA A 108 9.55 6.53 6.80
C ALA A 108 9.02 7.39 5.64
N ASP A 109 9.81 8.36 5.21
CA ASP A 109 9.49 9.18 4.05
C ASP A 109 9.31 8.30 2.80
N ASN A 110 8.35 8.64 1.97
CA ASN A 110 8.14 7.98 0.67
C ASN A 110 7.80 6.48 0.74
N THR A 111 7.09 6.01 1.77
CA THR A 111 6.89 4.56 1.99
C THR A 111 5.48 4.07 1.68
N ILE A 112 4.45 4.89 1.90
CA ILE A 112 3.04 4.46 1.83
C ILE A 112 2.48 4.67 0.42
N ASP A 113 1.82 3.64 -0.12
CA ASP A 113 1.20 3.70 -1.45
C ASP A 113 -0.14 4.43 -1.43
N LEU A 114 -0.96 4.17 -0.40
CA LEU A 114 -2.30 4.72 -0.24
C LEU A 114 -2.56 5.11 1.21
N ILE A 115 -3.07 6.31 1.45
CA ILE A 115 -3.55 6.75 2.77
C ILE A 115 -5.04 7.00 2.69
N ILE A 116 -5.81 6.45 3.62
CA ILE A 116 -7.26 6.65 3.73
C ILE A 116 -7.61 7.15 5.12
N ALA A 117 -8.47 8.17 5.20
CA ALA A 117 -9.11 8.58 6.44
C ALA A 117 -10.58 8.92 6.15
N SER A 118 -11.51 8.27 6.84
CA SER A 118 -12.96 8.37 6.59
C SER A 118 -13.71 9.18 7.65
N GLN A 119 -13.00 9.74 8.62
CA GLN A 119 -13.53 10.50 9.77
C GLN A 119 -12.84 11.88 9.88
N ALA A 120 -12.80 12.61 8.78
CA ALA A 120 -12.02 13.85 8.67
C ALA A 120 -12.35 14.89 9.77
N ASN A 121 -13.62 15.06 10.13
CA ASN A 121 -14.04 16.02 11.14
C ASN A 121 -13.35 15.80 12.51
N GLU A 122 -13.04 14.55 12.86
CA GLU A 122 -12.35 14.20 14.09
C GLU A 122 -10.82 14.29 13.95
N LEU A 123 -10.29 14.09 12.75
CA LEU A 123 -8.87 13.85 12.50
C LEU A 123 -8.10 15.08 12.04
N LEU A 124 -8.71 15.99 11.28
CA LEU A 124 -8.00 17.12 10.64
C LEU A 124 -7.29 18.04 11.64
N GLY A 125 -7.77 18.15 12.88
CA GLY A 125 -7.10 18.91 13.93
C GLY A 125 -5.76 18.30 14.39
N GLN A 126 -5.51 17.03 14.09
CA GLN A 126 -4.29 16.30 14.48
C GLN A 126 -3.46 15.85 13.28
N LEU A 127 -4.04 15.81 12.08
CA LEU A 127 -3.40 15.32 10.87
C LEU A 127 -3.05 16.50 9.96
N SER A 128 -1.76 16.66 9.63
CA SER A 128 -1.36 17.66 8.65
C SER A 128 -1.18 17.07 7.25
N ALA A 129 -1.55 17.83 6.22
CA ALA A 129 -1.32 17.42 4.84
C ALA A 129 0.19 17.24 4.53
N ALA A 130 1.07 18.01 5.19
CA ALA A 130 2.52 17.85 5.07
C ALA A 130 2.99 16.46 5.52
N GLU A 131 2.48 15.99 6.65
CA GLU A 131 2.84 14.69 7.20
C GLU A 131 2.30 13.54 6.34
N VAL A 132 1.08 13.69 5.82
CA VAL A 132 0.51 12.75 4.84
C VAL A 132 1.38 12.68 3.59
N LEU A 133 1.75 13.83 3.02
CA LEU A 133 2.62 13.89 1.85
C LEU A 133 4.03 13.36 2.13
N ARG A 134 4.59 13.57 3.32
CA ARG A 134 5.88 12.99 3.72
C ARG A 134 5.85 11.47 3.65
N ALA A 135 4.84 10.85 4.27
CA ALA A 135 4.69 9.40 4.36
C ALA A 135 4.36 8.75 3.02
N LEU A 136 3.57 9.40 2.16
CA LEU A 136 3.25 8.89 0.83
C LEU A 136 4.52 8.73 -0.03
N ARG A 137 4.60 7.64 -0.78
CA ARG A 137 5.60 7.53 -1.85
C ARG A 137 5.33 8.57 -2.95
N PRO A 138 6.33 8.92 -3.76
CA PRO A 138 6.09 9.69 -4.97
C PRO A 138 4.97 9.07 -5.81
N GLU A 139 4.05 9.90 -6.30
CA GLU A 139 2.82 9.52 -7.00
C GLU A 139 1.85 8.66 -6.16
N GLY A 140 2.10 8.47 -4.86
CA GLY A 140 1.16 7.89 -3.92
C GLY A 140 -0.04 8.79 -3.69
N ILE A 141 -1.16 8.22 -3.25
CA ILE A 141 -2.44 8.90 -3.14
C ILE A 141 -2.93 8.89 -1.69
N ALA A 142 -3.44 10.02 -1.23
CA ALA A 142 -4.27 10.08 -0.03
C ALA A 142 -5.71 10.41 -0.39
N ILE A 143 -6.65 9.71 0.22
CA ILE A 143 -8.09 9.94 0.13
C ILE A 143 -8.58 10.21 1.54
N ILE A 144 -8.92 11.45 1.80
CA ILE A 144 -9.36 11.91 3.12
C ILE A 144 -10.81 12.38 2.99
N GLY A 145 -11.67 11.93 3.86
CA GLY A 145 -13.08 12.27 3.75
C GLY A 145 -13.84 12.17 5.06
N GLN A 146 -15.07 12.65 5.01
CA GLN A 146 -16.05 12.53 6.07
C GLN A 146 -17.21 11.66 5.56
N ARG A 147 -17.33 10.46 6.11
CA ARG A 147 -18.53 9.63 5.92
C ARG A 147 -19.72 10.25 6.63
N ASP A 148 -20.90 10.06 6.03
CA ASP A 148 -22.16 10.49 6.62
C ASP A 148 -22.11 11.94 7.18
N PRO A 149 -21.74 12.96 6.36
CA PRO A 149 -21.60 14.32 6.86
C PRO A 149 -22.93 14.96 7.26
N GLY A 150 -24.07 14.33 6.95
CA GLY A 150 -25.41 14.83 7.26
C GLY A 150 -25.64 16.24 6.69
N SER A 151 -26.18 17.15 7.52
CA SER A 151 -26.40 18.55 7.17
C SER A 151 -25.09 19.35 6.95
N ASP A 152 -23.97 18.82 7.41
CA ASP A 152 -22.68 19.52 7.49
C ASP A 152 -21.76 19.22 6.28
N ALA A 153 -22.30 18.64 5.21
CA ALA A 153 -21.54 18.23 4.03
C ALA A 153 -20.75 19.39 3.41
N ARG A 154 -21.37 20.59 3.33
CA ARG A 154 -20.72 21.77 2.77
C ARG A 154 -19.56 22.25 3.65
N GLU A 155 -19.74 22.28 4.96
CA GLU A 155 -18.69 22.66 5.91
C GLU A 155 -17.54 21.65 5.89
N SER A 156 -17.85 20.36 5.84
CA SER A 156 -16.85 19.30 5.72
C SER A 156 -16.03 19.43 4.43
N SER A 157 -16.69 19.76 3.28
CA SER A 157 -15.98 20.00 2.01
C SER A 157 -15.01 21.17 2.13
N GLN A 158 -15.45 22.29 2.67
CA GLN A 158 -14.61 23.47 2.83
C GLN A 158 -13.40 23.22 3.76
N LYS A 159 -13.61 22.47 4.85
CA LYS A 159 -12.52 22.09 5.76
C LYS A 159 -11.50 21.20 5.07
N LEU A 160 -11.96 20.22 4.28
CA LEU A 160 -11.09 19.31 3.52
C LEU A 160 -10.28 20.07 2.46
N GLU A 161 -10.92 20.95 1.70
CA GLU A 161 -10.25 21.77 0.69
C GLU A 161 -9.18 22.67 1.30
N ALA A 162 -9.51 23.38 2.38
CA ALA A 162 -8.55 24.21 3.11
C ALA A 162 -7.38 23.41 3.71
N TRP A 163 -7.64 22.19 4.18
CA TRP A 163 -6.62 21.31 4.71
C TRP A 163 -5.68 20.81 3.61
N ALA A 164 -6.22 20.52 2.42
CA ALA A 164 -5.46 19.96 1.29
C ALA A 164 -4.72 21.03 0.47
N ASP A 165 -5.07 22.31 0.61
CA ASP A 165 -4.44 23.41 -0.13
C ASP A 165 -3.01 23.64 0.34
N ARG A 166 -2.04 23.17 -0.46
CA ARG A 166 -0.61 23.28 -0.19
C ARG A 166 0.18 23.85 -1.38
N GLY A 167 -0.52 24.42 -2.37
CA GLY A 167 0.09 25.10 -3.51
C GLY A 167 0.83 24.21 -4.52
N ASP A 168 1.41 23.08 -4.08
CA ASP A 168 2.16 22.11 -4.91
C ASP A 168 1.37 20.82 -5.22
N THR A 169 0.18 20.68 -4.64
CA THR A 169 -0.75 19.58 -4.92
C THR A 169 -1.97 20.09 -5.68
N LYS A 170 -2.59 19.22 -6.47
CA LYS A 170 -3.86 19.49 -7.14
C LYS A 170 -4.94 18.60 -6.51
N PRO A 171 -5.60 19.05 -5.45
CA PRO A 171 -6.64 18.27 -4.81
C PRO A 171 -7.83 18.10 -5.76
N ALA A 172 -8.42 16.89 -5.76
CA ALA A 172 -9.66 16.58 -6.45
C ALA A 172 -10.72 16.20 -5.43
N ALA A 173 -11.76 17.01 -5.29
CA ALA A 173 -12.85 16.78 -4.37
C ALA A 173 -14.04 16.12 -5.07
N TRP A 174 -14.77 15.26 -4.35
CA TRP A 174 -16.06 14.74 -4.78
C TRP A 174 -17.00 14.57 -3.59
N ASN A 175 -18.28 14.55 -3.89
CA ASN A 175 -19.35 14.32 -2.94
C ASN A 175 -20.32 13.29 -3.54
N ASP A 176 -20.67 12.27 -2.78
CA ASP A 176 -21.59 11.21 -3.18
C ASP A 176 -22.31 10.63 -1.95
N PRO A 177 -23.20 9.65 -2.11
CA PRO A 177 -23.90 9.04 -0.97
C PRO A 177 -22.99 8.43 0.10
N SER A 178 -21.72 8.17 -0.20
CA SER A 178 -20.77 7.63 0.78
C SER A 178 -20.14 8.71 1.67
N GLY A 179 -20.22 9.98 1.27
CA GLY A 179 -19.65 11.08 2.01
C GLY A 179 -19.03 12.17 1.14
N VAL A 180 -18.27 13.03 1.79
CA VAL A 180 -17.47 14.09 1.17
C VAL A 180 -16.00 13.70 1.22
N TRP A 181 -15.32 13.76 0.10
CA TRP A 181 -13.96 13.24 -0.06
C TRP A 181 -13.05 14.20 -0.80
N ILE A 182 -11.77 14.14 -0.48
CA ILE A 182 -10.72 14.82 -1.24
C ILE A 182 -9.57 13.84 -1.51
N LYS A 183 -9.09 13.85 -2.75
CA LYS A 183 -7.91 13.11 -3.19
C LYS A 183 -6.75 14.06 -3.38
N ILE A 184 -5.62 13.73 -2.78
CA ILE A 184 -4.34 14.37 -3.06
C ILE A 184 -3.35 13.34 -3.57
N GLN A 185 -2.60 13.70 -4.59
CA GLN A 185 -1.51 12.90 -5.11
C GLN A 185 -0.18 13.58 -4.81
N LYS A 186 0.76 12.84 -4.25
CA LYS A 186 2.12 13.34 -4.08
C LYS A 186 2.78 13.54 -5.43
N PRO A 187 3.43 14.67 -5.68
CA PRO A 187 4.21 14.89 -6.90
C PRO A 187 5.29 13.81 -7.10
N PRO A 188 5.70 13.57 -8.35
CA PRO A 188 6.85 12.70 -8.61
C PRO A 188 8.12 13.26 -7.97
N LEU A 189 9.06 12.37 -7.63
CA LEU A 189 10.32 12.76 -7.00
C LEU A 189 11.22 13.47 -8.02
N LYS A 190 11.42 14.75 -7.83
CA LYS A 190 12.24 15.57 -8.71
C LYS A 190 13.71 15.13 -8.66
N GLY A 191 14.30 14.89 -9.82
CA GLY A 191 15.70 14.46 -9.94
C GLY A 191 15.90 12.94 -9.77
N ALA A 192 14.83 12.15 -9.56
CA ALA A 192 14.91 10.71 -9.63
C ALA A 192 15.10 10.24 -11.07
N ASP A 193 15.83 9.15 -11.27
CA ASP A 193 16.12 8.56 -12.57
C ASP A 193 15.54 7.13 -12.67
N ASN A 194 15.35 6.66 -13.90
CA ASN A 194 14.96 5.29 -14.20
C ASN A 194 16.18 4.48 -14.66
N TRP A 195 16.12 3.18 -14.44
CA TRP A 195 17.06 2.20 -14.98
C TRP A 195 16.29 1.23 -15.87
N SER A 196 15.89 1.72 -17.06
CA SER A 196 14.89 1.05 -17.91
C SER A 196 15.42 -0.19 -18.64
N HIS A 197 16.71 -0.29 -18.88
CA HIS A 197 17.39 -1.38 -19.56
C HIS A 197 18.46 -1.99 -18.66
N TRP A 198 19.07 -3.09 -19.08
CA TRP A 198 20.13 -3.74 -18.31
C TRP A 198 21.26 -2.76 -17.99
N GLU A 199 21.73 -1.99 -18.98
CA GLU A 199 22.73 -0.96 -18.80
C GLU A 199 22.10 0.43 -18.86
N LYS A 200 21.18 0.70 -17.94
CA LYS A 200 20.54 1.98 -17.70
C LYS A 200 19.53 2.42 -18.76
N GLY A 201 19.93 2.56 -20.00
CA GLY A 201 19.09 3.09 -21.08
C GLY A 201 19.42 2.48 -22.43
N PRO A 202 18.72 2.90 -23.50
CA PRO A 202 18.92 2.35 -24.85
C PRO A 202 20.29 2.72 -25.45
N ASP A 203 21.00 3.64 -24.84
CA ASP A 203 22.35 4.08 -25.21
C ASP A 203 23.45 3.20 -24.60
N ASN A 204 23.10 2.19 -23.81
CA ASN A 204 24.00 1.29 -23.09
C ASN A 204 25.09 2.02 -22.28
N ASN A 205 24.74 3.19 -21.74
CA ASN A 205 25.64 3.94 -20.88
C ASN A 205 25.20 3.73 -19.40
N PRO A 206 25.94 2.92 -18.62
CA PRO A 206 25.53 2.55 -17.25
C PRO A 206 25.77 3.68 -16.22
N VAL A 207 25.49 4.91 -16.61
CA VAL A 207 25.62 6.09 -15.74
C VAL A 207 24.26 6.63 -15.37
N SER A 208 23.90 6.57 -14.09
CA SER A 208 22.68 7.19 -13.58
C SER A 208 22.76 8.71 -13.59
N ARG A 209 21.63 9.35 -13.89
CA ARG A 209 21.42 10.80 -13.74
C ARG A 209 20.68 11.16 -12.45
N ASP A 210 20.54 10.20 -11.56
CA ASP A 210 19.84 10.41 -10.27
C ASP A 210 20.54 11.47 -9.42
N GLN A 211 19.77 12.42 -8.92
CA GLN A 211 20.24 13.53 -8.09
C GLN A 211 19.74 13.43 -6.64
N VAL A 212 18.94 12.39 -6.35
CA VAL A 212 18.28 12.20 -5.05
C VAL A 212 19.14 11.36 -4.12
N ILE A 213 19.71 10.27 -4.63
CA ILE A 213 20.52 9.36 -3.82
C ILE A 213 21.90 9.98 -3.60
N LYS A 214 22.25 10.23 -2.35
CA LYS A 214 23.53 10.81 -1.91
C LYS A 214 24.09 10.04 -0.73
N ALA A 215 25.41 10.05 -0.61
CA ALA A 215 26.08 9.51 0.57
C ALA A 215 25.76 10.35 1.83
N PRO A 216 25.69 9.75 3.04
CA PRO A 216 25.81 8.31 3.30
C PRO A 216 24.59 7.51 2.86
N TYR A 217 24.82 6.37 2.22
CA TYR A 217 23.74 5.50 1.75
C TYR A 217 23.17 4.70 2.92
N MET A 218 21.85 4.66 3.00
CA MET A 218 21.12 3.90 4.03
C MET A 218 20.11 2.96 3.37
N THR A 219 19.97 1.76 3.94
CA THR A 219 18.96 0.80 3.52
C THR A 219 17.60 1.21 4.07
N GLN A 220 16.65 1.49 3.20
CA GLN A 220 15.29 1.85 3.61
C GLN A 220 14.43 0.62 3.93
N PHE A 221 14.62 -0.49 3.22
CA PHE A 221 13.90 -1.74 3.44
C PHE A 221 14.70 -2.94 2.94
N MET A 222 14.31 -4.13 3.40
CA MET A 222 14.75 -5.41 2.81
C MET A 222 13.55 -6.10 2.20
N ALA A 223 13.72 -6.70 1.02
CA ALA A 223 12.66 -7.35 0.27
C ALA A 223 13.03 -8.80 -0.09
N ASN A 224 12.02 -9.66 -0.17
CA ASN A 224 12.19 -11.03 -0.68
C ASN A 224 12.38 -11.03 -2.21
N PRO A 225 13.15 -11.99 -2.77
CA PRO A 225 13.89 -13.03 -2.05
C PRO A 225 15.11 -12.45 -1.34
N LEU A 226 15.45 -13.00 -0.18
CA LEU A 226 16.66 -12.67 0.58
C LEU A 226 17.89 -13.44 0.08
N TYR A 227 17.84 -13.97 -1.12
CA TYR A 227 18.93 -14.68 -1.81
C TYR A 227 19.05 -14.17 -3.25
N ILE A 228 20.18 -14.41 -3.87
CA ILE A 228 20.45 -14.02 -5.24
C ILE A 228 20.41 -15.29 -6.10
N GLY A 229 19.34 -15.46 -6.88
CA GLY A 229 19.33 -16.43 -7.97
C GLY A 229 20.19 -15.92 -9.13
N MET A 230 20.97 -16.79 -9.73
CA MET A 230 21.90 -16.40 -10.79
C MET A 230 21.52 -17.04 -12.13
N PRO A 231 21.77 -16.35 -13.23
CA PRO A 231 22.00 -14.90 -13.34
C PRO A 231 20.78 -14.08 -12.94
N SER A 232 20.95 -12.82 -12.60
CA SER A 232 19.83 -11.92 -12.32
C SER A 232 19.99 -10.60 -13.07
N ILE A 233 18.88 -10.06 -13.54
CA ILE A 233 18.80 -8.74 -14.18
C ILE A 233 17.75 -7.93 -13.47
N THR A 234 18.06 -6.67 -13.20
CA THR A 234 17.11 -5.73 -12.59
C THR A 234 16.95 -4.51 -13.48
N THR A 235 15.71 -4.15 -13.76
CA THR A 235 15.35 -2.87 -14.37
C THR A 235 14.45 -2.09 -13.40
N ALA A 236 14.39 -0.77 -13.55
CA ALA A 236 13.59 0.10 -12.70
C ALA A 236 12.95 1.23 -13.49
N ALA A 237 11.66 1.41 -13.35
CA ALA A 237 10.92 2.52 -13.93
C ALA A 237 9.63 2.83 -13.16
N GLY A 238 9.23 4.09 -13.14
CA GLY A 238 7.97 4.51 -12.53
C GLY A 238 7.84 4.13 -11.05
N GLY A 239 8.95 4.17 -10.28
CA GLY A 239 8.99 3.81 -8.87
C GLY A 239 8.84 2.30 -8.59
N ARG A 240 9.07 1.45 -9.59
CA ARG A 240 9.04 -0.02 -9.49
C ARG A 240 10.38 -0.62 -9.88
N THR A 241 10.72 -1.75 -9.30
CA THR A 241 11.86 -2.57 -9.71
C THR A 241 11.34 -3.91 -10.24
N PHE A 242 11.96 -4.40 -11.31
CA PHE A 242 11.64 -5.65 -11.95
C PHE A 242 12.89 -6.53 -11.92
N LEU A 243 12.87 -7.56 -11.10
CA LEU A 243 13.97 -8.50 -10.92
C LEU A 243 13.66 -9.78 -11.69
N ALA A 244 14.43 -10.06 -12.73
CA ALA A 244 14.44 -11.37 -13.39
C ALA A 244 15.45 -12.28 -12.67
N VAL A 245 14.94 -13.41 -12.14
CA VAL A 245 15.71 -14.40 -11.38
C VAL A 245 15.99 -15.60 -12.27
N GLY A 246 17.26 -15.96 -12.44
CA GLY A 246 17.69 -17.08 -13.26
C GLY A 246 17.47 -18.47 -12.66
N HIS A 247 18.30 -19.42 -13.08
CA HIS A 247 18.08 -20.86 -12.85
C HIS A 247 19.05 -21.49 -11.85
N ILE A 248 19.93 -20.71 -11.23
CA ILE A 248 20.95 -21.20 -10.30
C ILE A 248 20.70 -20.61 -8.91
N ALA A 249 20.67 -21.45 -7.90
CA ALA A 249 20.68 -21.05 -6.50
C ALA A 249 21.60 -21.96 -5.70
N HIS A 250 22.13 -21.47 -4.58
CA HIS A 250 23.07 -22.19 -3.73
C HIS A 250 22.39 -23.26 -2.87
N HIS A 251 21.12 -23.05 -2.48
CA HIS A 251 20.41 -23.95 -1.59
C HIS A 251 19.11 -24.46 -2.22
N ARG A 252 18.83 -25.75 -2.01
CA ARG A 252 17.62 -26.42 -2.53
C ARG A 252 16.33 -25.70 -2.16
N ARG A 253 16.25 -25.10 -0.97
CA ARG A 253 15.10 -24.31 -0.51
C ARG A 253 14.80 -23.07 -1.38
N GLU A 254 15.76 -22.66 -2.20
CA GLU A 254 15.66 -21.47 -3.06
C GLU A 254 15.17 -21.81 -4.48
N TRP A 255 15.12 -23.10 -4.82
CA TRP A 255 14.79 -23.56 -6.17
C TRP A 255 13.38 -23.16 -6.61
N ASP A 256 12.41 -23.20 -5.69
CA ASP A 256 11.05 -22.77 -5.99
C ASP A 256 10.94 -21.26 -6.34
N GLY A 257 11.96 -20.49 -5.98
CA GLY A 257 12.08 -19.07 -6.25
C GLY A 257 12.74 -18.73 -7.58
N LEU A 258 13.27 -19.71 -8.30
CA LEU A 258 14.00 -19.52 -9.56
C LEU A 258 13.06 -19.36 -10.75
N LEU A 259 13.62 -18.92 -11.88
CA LEU A 259 12.93 -18.73 -13.16
C LEU A 259 11.64 -17.93 -13.00
N ARG A 260 11.79 -16.70 -12.53
CA ARG A 260 10.66 -15.77 -12.40
C ARG A 260 11.06 -14.31 -12.55
N ILE A 261 10.08 -13.49 -12.87
CA ILE A 261 10.16 -12.04 -12.75
C ILE A 261 9.39 -11.65 -11.51
N ILE A 262 9.97 -10.76 -10.70
CA ILE A 262 9.37 -10.20 -9.50
C ILE A 262 9.31 -8.69 -9.66
N ALA A 263 8.10 -8.14 -9.75
CA ALA A 263 7.90 -6.69 -9.71
C ALA A 263 7.60 -6.23 -8.29
N ARG A 264 8.24 -5.14 -7.87
CA ARG A 264 8.12 -4.58 -6.51
C ARG A 264 7.95 -3.07 -6.55
N SER A 265 7.35 -2.55 -5.50
CA SER A 265 7.51 -1.13 -5.17
C SER A 265 8.99 -0.83 -4.89
N GLY A 266 9.55 0.14 -5.60
CA GLY A 266 10.91 0.62 -5.36
C GLY A 266 11.04 1.42 -4.05
N TYR A 267 9.93 1.78 -3.42
CA TYR A 267 9.90 2.60 -2.22
C TYR A 267 9.73 1.81 -0.91
N ASN A 268 9.08 0.63 -0.98
CA ASN A 268 8.80 -0.17 0.22
C ASN A 268 9.05 -1.68 0.03
N GLY A 269 9.49 -2.11 -1.14
CA GLY A 269 9.83 -3.50 -1.42
C GLY A 269 8.65 -4.46 -1.54
N LYS A 270 7.40 -4.00 -1.40
CA LYS A 270 6.22 -4.86 -1.52
C LYS A 270 6.14 -5.47 -2.92
N VAL A 271 6.02 -6.79 -2.99
CA VAL A 271 5.80 -7.50 -4.25
C VAL A 271 4.43 -7.10 -4.81
N LEU A 272 4.44 -6.59 -6.04
CA LEU A 272 3.25 -6.20 -6.79
C LEU A 272 2.71 -7.38 -7.60
N TRP A 273 3.58 -8.06 -8.33
CA TRP A 273 3.26 -9.26 -9.07
C TRP A 273 4.51 -10.12 -9.30
N GLU A 274 4.28 -11.39 -9.62
CA GLU A 274 5.30 -12.34 -10.03
C GLU A 274 4.83 -13.08 -11.28
N ARG A 275 5.77 -13.39 -12.19
CA ARG A 275 5.54 -14.21 -13.37
C ARG A 275 6.61 -15.29 -13.45
N LYS A 276 6.20 -16.54 -13.58
CA LYS A 276 7.11 -17.64 -13.86
C LYS A 276 7.65 -17.54 -15.29
N LEU A 277 8.93 -17.82 -15.44
CA LEU A 277 9.59 -17.96 -16.72
C LEU A 277 9.58 -19.42 -17.17
N PRO A 278 9.57 -19.70 -18.47
CA PRO A 278 9.68 -21.07 -18.99
C PRO A 278 10.96 -21.78 -18.53
N GLN A 279 10.90 -23.10 -18.44
CA GLN A 279 12.10 -23.89 -18.17
C GLN A 279 13.12 -23.69 -19.31
N GLY A 280 14.38 -23.45 -18.93
CA GLY A 280 15.44 -23.17 -19.88
C GLY A 280 15.55 -21.71 -20.32
N TYR A 281 14.72 -20.81 -19.79
CA TYR A 281 14.79 -19.39 -20.08
C TYR A 281 16.15 -18.79 -19.67
N LEU A 282 16.83 -18.15 -20.60
CA LEU A 282 18.16 -17.60 -20.38
C LEU A 282 18.08 -16.12 -19.99
N VAL A 283 17.87 -15.84 -18.71
CA VAL A 283 17.71 -14.48 -18.18
C VAL A 283 18.81 -13.54 -18.62
N HIS A 284 20.07 -13.98 -18.62
CA HIS A 284 21.23 -13.17 -18.98
C HIS A 284 21.37 -12.89 -20.48
N ARG A 285 20.56 -13.54 -21.31
CA ARG A 285 20.53 -13.32 -22.76
C ARG A 285 19.24 -12.68 -23.24
N SER A 286 18.29 -12.49 -22.33
CA SER A 286 16.99 -11.94 -22.68
C SER A 286 16.93 -10.46 -22.36
N ALA A 287 16.34 -9.68 -23.25
CA ALA A 287 16.11 -8.26 -23.02
C ALA A 287 14.88 -8.05 -22.14
N PHE A 288 15.06 -7.23 -21.12
CA PHE A 288 13.98 -6.72 -20.26
C PHE A 288 14.02 -5.21 -20.30
N ILE A 289 12.90 -4.60 -20.65
CA ILE A 289 12.78 -3.15 -20.71
C ILE A 289 11.59 -2.73 -19.86
N ALA A 290 11.80 -1.75 -18.99
CA ALA A 290 10.74 -1.21 -18.14
C ALA A 290 10.47 0.26 -18.48
N THR A 291 9.21 0.59 -18.71
CA THR A 291 8.70 1.95 -18.68
C THR A 291 7.80 2.16 -17.47
N LYS A 292 7.26 3.34 -17.30
CA LYS A 292 6.31 3.62 -16.24
C LYS A 292 5.03 2.79 -16.40
N GLU A 293 4.60 2.55 -17.63
CA GLU A 293 3.33 1.91 -17.96
C GLU A 293 3.50 0.42 -18.30
N THR A 294 4.59 0.06 -18.99
CA THR A 294 4.73 -1.26 -19.60
C THR A 294 6.10 -1.88 -19.28
N PHE A 295 6.07 -3.17 -18.97
CA PHE A 295 7.25 -4.02 -18.89
C PHE A 295 7.30 -4.93 -20.11
N TYR A 296 8.41 -4.88 -20.85
CA TYR A 296 8.64 -5.66 -22.07
C TYR A 296 9.58 -6.81 -21.77
N MET A 297 9.26 -7.99 -22.27
CA MET A 297 10.10 -9.18 -22.17
C MET A 297 9.99 -10.04 -23.42
N ILE A 298 11.08 -10.71 -23.76
CA ILE A 298 11.09 -11.68 -24.85
C ILE A 298 10.51 -13.01 -24.34
N ASP A 299 9.65 -13.64 -25.13
CA ASP A 299 9.07 -14.97 -24.89
C ASP A 299 9.00 -15.71 -26.23
N GLY A 300 10.03 -16.52 -26.54
CA GLY A 300 10.18 -17.18 -27.83
C GLY A 300 10.37 -16.17 -28.99
N ASP A 301 9.46 -16.18 -29.96
CA ASP A 301 9.49 -15.33 -31.15
C ASP A 301 8.73 -13.99 -31.01
N ARG A 302 8.34 -13.65 -29.78
CA ARG A 302 7.52 -12.47 -29.48
C ARG A 302 8.11 -11.65 -28.34
N CYS A 303 7.85 -10.36 -28.38
CA CYS A 303 8.03 -9.45 -27.27
C CYS A 303 6.68 -9.25 -26.57
N LEU A 304 6.55 -9.76 -25.35
CA LEU A 304 5.36 -9.55 -24.52
C LEU A 304 5.37 -8.16 -23.92
N MET A 305 4.20 -7.54 -23.91
CA MET A 305 3.93 -6.27 -23.25
C MET A 305 3.07 -6.55 -22.02
N LEU A 306 3.62 -6.30 -20.83
CA LEU A 306 2.92 -6.49 -19.56
C LEU A 306 2.65 -5.13 -18.93
N ASP A 307 1.47 -4.97 -18.35
CA ASP A 307 1.20 -3.83 -17.49
C ASP A 307 2.21 -3.77 -16.33
N ALA A 308 2.92 -2.68 -16.21
CA ALA A 308 4.02 -2.56 -15.25
C ALA A 308 3.55 -2.63 -13.78
N GLN A 309 2.29 -2.33 -13.51
CA GLN A 309 1.71 -2.33 -12.16
C GLN A 309 1.10 -3.69 -11.78
N THR A 310 0.47 -4.37 -12.72
CA THR A 310 -0.31 -5.59 -12.45
C THR A 310 0.32 -6.86 -12.98
N GLY A 311 1.22 -6.76 -13.98
CA GLY A 311 1.80 -7.90 -14.69
C GLY A 311 0.86 -8.56 -15.70
N ASN A 312 -0.33 -7.99 -15.94
CA ASN A 312 -1.27 -8.48 -16.93
C ASN A 312 -0.75 -8.24 -18.35
N GLU A 313 -1.02 -9.17 -19.26
CA GLU A 313 -0.65 -9.01 -20.66
C GLU A 313 -1.50 -7.92 -21.30
N GLN A 314 -0.85 -6.94 -21.92
CA GLN A 314 -1.45 -5.85 -22.68
C GLN A 314 -1.40 -6.11 -24.18
N GLY A 315 -0.47 -6.95 -24.64
CA GLY A 315 -0.29 -7.27 -26.04
C GLY A 315 1.07 -7.90 -26.32
N GLU A 316 1.37 -8.08 -27.59
CA GLU A 316 2.64 -8.61 -28.08
C GLU A 316 3.10 -7.90 -29.34
N ILE A 317 4.43 -7.85 -29.52
CA ILE A 317 5.06 -7.40 -30.77
C ILE A 317 5.73 -8.61 -31.39
N ARG A 318 5.41 -8.90 -32.66
CA ARG A 318 6.08 -9.93 -33.46
C ARG A 318 6.84 -9.28 -34.61
N ILE A 319 8.09 -9.69 -34.78
CA ILE A 319 8.89 -9.26 -35.93
C ILE A 319 8.94 -10.42 -36.90
N PRO A 320 8.29 -10.33 -38.08
CA PRO A 320 8.27 -11.42 -39.05
C PRO A 320 9.70 -11.81 -39.47
N GLY A 321 9.98 -13.13 -39.48
CA GLY A 321 11.26 -13.68 -39.88
C GLY A 321 12.35 -13.69 -38.82
N VAL A 322 12.13 -13.09 -37.67
CA VAL A 322 13.03 -13.20 -36.50
C VAL A 322 12.59 -14.36 -35.64
N LYS A 323 13.37 -15.44 -35.61
CA LYS A 323 13.22 -16.47 -34.56
C LYS A 323 14.08 -16.04 -33.40
N GLY A 324 13.41 -15.68 -32.30
CA GLY A 324 14.11 -15.21 -31.10
C GLY A 324 14.68 -16.39 -30.30
N ASP A 325 15.92 -16.71 -30.57
CA ASP A 325 16.85 -17.27 -29.60
C ASP A 325 17.89 -16.17 -29.34
N TRP A 326 17.58 -15.27 -28.43
CA TRP A 326 18.47 -14.18 -28.02
C TRP A 326 19.31 -14.61 -26.83
#